data_890811117f7bfa6cc5a32742fbdc382a
#
_entry.id   890811117f7bfa6cc5a32742fbdc382a
#
_cell.length_a   1.000
_cell.length_b   1.000
_cell.length_c   1.000
_cell.angle_alpha   90.00
_cell.angle_beta   90.00
_cell.angle_gamma   90.00
#
_symmetry.space_group_name_H-M   'P 1'
#
loop_
_entity.id
_entity.type
_entity.pdbx_description
1 polymer ?
#
loop_
_entity_poly.entity_id
_entity_poly.type
_entity_poly.pdbx_seq_one_letter_code
_entity_poly.pdbx_strand_id
1 'polypeptide(L)'
;MARKRRFSDDSFGPTIERLMGEAGLTYRSLAEKTRLSAGYLNHLVHGNRPVPSNEVVRALAEALGVEPEHFREYRLRVITERLERMPELIDRLYRRLAEEPGPGS
;
A
#
# COMPACT_ATOMS: atom_id res chain seq x y z
N MET A 1 -1.55 -8.15 -24.88
CA MET A 1 -0.71 -7.45 -23.90
C MET A 1 -1.44 -7.36 -22.57
N ALA A 2 -0.82 -7.84 -21.51
CA ALA A 2 -1.45 -7.79 -20.20
C ALA A 2 -1.55 -6.34 -19.72
N ARG A 3 -2.73 -5.95 -19.29
CA ARG A 3 -2.96 -4.62 -18.74
C ARG A 3 -2.36 -4.55 -17.35
N LYS A 4 -1.62 -3.51 -17.07
CA LYS A 4 -1.05 -3.29 -15.74
C LYS A 4 -2.19 -3.14 -14.74
N ARG A 5 -2.14 -3.87 -13.64
CA ARG A 5 -3.18 -3.79 -12.63
C ARG A 5 -3.11 -2.45 -11.92
N ARG A 6 -4.25 -1.81 -11.76
CA ARG A 6 -4.36 -0.54 -11.07
C ARG A 6 -4.07 -0.68 -9.57
N PHE A 7 -4.45 -1.81 -8.99
CA PHE A 7 -4.33 -2.08 -7.57
C PHE A 7 -3.42 -3.28 -7.34
N SER A 8 -2.52 -3.16 -6.37
CA SER A 8 -1.70 -4.27 -5.93
C SER A 8 -2.44 -5.06 -4.85
N ASP A 9 -2.35 -6.39 -4.92
CA ASP A 9 -2.85 -7.28 -3.87
C ASP A 9 -1.73 -7.69 -2.92
N ASP A 10 -0.49 -7.33 -3.26
CA ASP A 10 0.67 -7.64 -2.42
C ASP A 10 0.80 -6.66 -1.27
N SER A 11 1.54 -7.05 -0.25
CA SER A 11 1.86 -6.14 0.84
C SER A 11 2.78 -5.02 0.37
N PHE A 12 2.93 -4.00 1.20
CA PHE A 12 3.58 -2.74 0.84
C PHE A 12 5.02 -2.92 0.36
N GLY A 13 5.84 -3.65 1.15
CA GLY A 13 7.26 -3.85 0.81
C GLY A 13 7.49 -4.52 -0.54
N PRO A 14 6.93 -5.71 -0.78
CA PRO A 14 7.02 -6.36 -2.08
C PRO A 14 6.49 -5.53 -3.24
N THR A 15 5.44 -4.73 -3.00
CA THR A 15 4.91 -3.84 -4.04
C THR A 15 5.93 -2.76 -4.41
N ILE A 16 6.58 -2.15 -3.42
CA ILE A 16 7.64 -1.16 -3.66
C ILE A 16 8.77 -1.79 -4.47
N GLU A 17 9.21 -2.99 -4.06
CA GLU A 17 10.30 -3.68 -4.74
C GLU A 17 9.97 -3.95 -6.21
N ARG A 18 8.77 -4.44 -6.48
CA ARG A 18 8.32 -4.70 -7.84
C ARG A 18 8.30 -3.42 -8.68
N LEU A 19 7.74 -2.35 -8.12
CA LEU A 19 7.65 -1.07 -8.83
C LEU A 19 9.02 -0.46 -9.09
N MET A 20 9.95 -0.59 -8.15
CA MET A 20 11.34 -0.17 -8.36
C MET A 20 11.97 -0.92 -9.53
N GLY A 21 11.78 -2.23 -9.57
CA GLY A 21 12.29 -3.06 -10.67
C GLY A 21 11.74 -2.64 -12.01
N GLU A 22 10.42 -2.42 -12.07
CA GLU A 22 9.76 -1.99 -13.30
C GLU A 22 10.23 -0.62 -13.77
N ALA A 23 10.51 0.28 -12.84
CA ALA A 23 10.95 1.65 -13.15
C ALA A 23 12.47 1.78 -13.29
N GLY A 24 13.21 0.72 -13.03
CA GLY A 24 14.67 0.76 -13.08
C GLY A 24 15.29 1.61 -11.98
N LEU A 25 14.64 1.68 -10.81
CA LEU A 25 15.12 2.50 -9.71
C LEU A 25 15.86 1.66 -8.66
N THR A 26 16.93 2.25 -8.14
CA THR A 26 17.66 1.69 -6.99
C THR A 26 17.13 2.37 -5.71
N TYR A 27 17.51 1.85 -4.55
CA TYR A 27 17.20 2.52 -3.28
C TYR A 27 17.76 3.94 -3.27
N ARG A 28 18.96 4.11 -3.80
CA ARG A 28 19.59 5.42 -3.85
C ARG A 28 18.80 6.41 -4.71
N SER A 29 18.40 5.99 -5.92
CA SER A 29 17.64 6.88 -6.80
C SER A 29 16.25 7.17 -6.26
N LEU A 30 15.60 6.19 -5.66
CA LEU A 30 14.30 6.40 -5.03
C LEU A 30 14.43 7.33 -3.81
N ALA A 31 15.51 7.19 -3.03
CA ALA A 31 15.79 8.07 -1.91
C ALA A 31 15.93 9.51 -2.35
N GLU A 32 16.64 9.75 -3.46
CA GLU A 32 16.80 11.09 -4.02
C GLU A 32 15.46 11.70 -4.45
N LYS A 33 14.59 10.89 -5.03
CA LYS A 33 13.28 11.36 -5.50
C LYS A 33 12.31 11.67 -4.35
N THR A 34 12.42 10.97 -3.24
CA THR A 34 11.47 11.04 -2.13
C THR A 34 11.99 11.80 -0.93
N ARG A 35 13.28 12.09 -0.89
CA ARG A 35 13.98 12.66 0.27
C ARG A 35 13.98 11.75 1.48
N LEU A 36 13.74 10.47 1.26
CA LEU A 36 13.89 9.44 2.29
C LEU A 36 15.29 8.85 2.20
N SER A 37 15.76 8.19 3.26
CA SER A 37 17.06 7.55 3.22
C SER A 37 16.98 6.20 2.51
N ALA A 38 18.06 5.81 1.84
CA ALA A 38 18.14 4.51 1.20
C ALA A 38 18.01 3.36 2.21
N GLY A 39 18.59 3.54 3.40
CA GLY A 39 18.48 2.55 4.46
C GLY A 39 17.03 2.37 4.92
N TYR A 40 16.30 3.46 5.06
CA TYR A 40 14.90 3.40 5.45
C TYR A 40 14.08 2.65 4.38
N LEU A 41 14.33 2.96 3.10
CA LEU A 41 13.64 2.28 1.99
C LEU A 41 13.90 0.78 1.99
N ASN A 42 15.16 0.39 2.24
CA ASN A 42 15.52 -1.00 2.36
C ASN A 42 14.72 -1.67 3.48
N HIS A 43 14.62 -1.04 4.63
CA HIS A 43 13.84 -1.57 5.75
C HIS A 43 12.36 -1.67 5.41
N LEU A 44 11.80 -0.71 4.70
CA LEU A 44 10.40 -0.76 4.26
C LEU A 44 10.14 -1.96 3.34
N VAL A 45 11.04 -2.16 2.38
CA VAL A 45 10.89 -3.26 1.42
C VAL A 45 10.94 -4.61 2.11
N HIS A 46 11.80 -4.76 3.10
CA HIS A 46 11.96 -6.01 3.82
C HIS A 46 11.00 -6.18 5.01
N GLY A 47 10.06 -5.27 5.18
CA GLY A 47 9.07 -5.38 6.24
C GLY A 47 9.58 -5.10 7.65
N ASN A 48 10.75 -4.47 7.77
CA ASN A 48 11.37 -4.15 9.07
C ASN A 48 10.89 -2.81 9.64
N ARG A 49 10.03 -2.12 8.92
CA ARG A 49 9.41 -0.88 9.36
C ARG A 49 7.93 -0.91 9.01
N PRO A 50 7.08 -0.30 9.82
CA PRO A 50 5.66 -0.24 9.50
C PRO A 50 5.42 0.61 8.26
N VAL A 51 4.28 0.42 7.63
CA VAL A 51 3.86 1.22 6.49
C VAL A 51 3.82 2.70 6.93
N PRO A 52 4.50 3.59 6.19
CA PRO A 52 4.60 4.99 6.60
C PRO A 52 3.27 5.74 6.49
N SER A 53 3.27 7.00 6.92
CA SER A 53 2.10 7.86 6.83
C SER A 53 1.62 7.98 5.38
N ASN A 54 0.36 8.36 5.20
CA ASN A 54 -0.20 8.55 3.87
C ASN A 54 0.56 9.59 3.05
N GLU A 55 1.12 10.61 3.72
CA GLU A 55 1.94 11.61 3.06
C GLU A 55 3.18 10.99 2.41
N VAL A 56 3.86 10.12 3.14
CA VAL A 56 5.03 9.41 2.64
C VAL A 56 4.63 8.41 1.55
N VAL A 57 3.51 7.71 1.74
CA VAL A 57 2.98 6.79 0.72
C VAL A 57 2.71 7.53 -0.58
N ARG A 58 2.14 8.73 -0.51
CA ARG A 58 1.90 9.54 -1.71
C ARG A 58 3.20 9.94 -2.41
N ALA A 59 4.21 10.31 -1.64
CA ALA A 59 5.52 10.66 -2.22
C ALA A 59 6.16 9.45 -2.92
N LEU A 60 6.07 8.28 -2.30
CA LEU A 60 6.58 7.04 -2.89
C LEU A 60 5.82 6.70 -4.16
N ALA A 61 4.50 6.80 -4.14
CA ALA A 61 3.66 6.52 -5.30
C ALA A 61 4.04 7.42 -6.48
N GLU A 62 4.17 8.72 -6.23
CA GLU A 62 4.56 9.67 -7.26
C GLU A 62 5.91 9.31 -7.87
N ALA A 63 6.91 9.02 -7.03
CA ALA A 63 8.25 8.66 -7.49
C ALA A 63 8.24 7.35 -8.29
N LEU A 64 7.33 6.43 -7.97
CA LEU A 64 7.21 5.13 -8.64
C LEU A 64 6.24 5.13 -9.81
N GLY A 65 5.60 6.26 -10.09
CA GLY A 65 4.71 6.40 -11.25
C GLY A 65 3.35 5.74 -11.09
N VAL A 66 2.86 5.61 -9.87
CA VAL A 66 1.54 5.05 -9.59
C VAL A 66 0.74 5.98 -8.69
N GLU A 67 -0.58 5.75 -8.63
CA GLU A 67 -1.42 6.46 -7.67
C GLU A 67 -1.29 5.82 -6.28
N PRO A 68 -1.48 6.58 -5.19
CA PRO A 68 -1.40 6.01 -3.84
C PRO A 68 -2.34 4.83 -3.63
N GLU A 69 -3.50 4.85 -4.27
CA GLU A 69 -4.49 3.78 -4.17
C GLU A 69 -3.99 2.44 -4.74
N HIS A 70 -2.85 2.45 -5.45
CA HIS A 70 -2.22 1.22 -5.90
C HIS A 70 -1.83 0.34 -4.71
N PHE A 71 -1.48 0.94 -3.58
CA PHE A 71 -1.06 0.22 -2.38
C PHE A 71 -2.27 -0.23 -1.57
N ARG A 72 -2.31 -1.54 -1.26
CA ARG A 72 -3.39 -2.13 -0.48
C ARG A 72 -3.60 -1.45 0.87
N GLU A 73 -2.50 -1.15 1.55
CA GLU A 73 -2.55 -0.51 2.87
C GLU A 73 -3.15 0.88 2.83
N TYR A 74 -2.90 1.62 1.75
CA TYR A 74 -3.52 2.93 1.56
C TYR A 74 -5.04 2.80 1.40
N ARG A 75 -5.49 1.84 0.56
CA ARG A 75 -6.93 1.60 0.37
C ARG A 75 -7.62 1.22 1.67
N LEU A 76 -6.96 0.35 2.47
CA LEU A 76 -7.51 -0.03 3.77
C LEU A 76 -7.64 1.15 4.72
N ARG A 77 -6.66 2.06 4.72
CA ARG A 77 -6.73 3.27 5.54
C ARG A 77 -7.89 4.18 5.13
N VAL A 78 -8.09 4.35 3.83
CA VAL A 78 -9.21 5.17 3.32
C VAL A 78 -10.54 4.54 3.72
N ILE A 79 -10.66 3.23 3.57
CA ILE A 79 -11.89 2.51 3.96
C ILE A 79 -12.15 2.66 5.46
N THR A 80 -11.13 2.44 6.27
CA THR A 80 -11.25 2.56 7.73
C THR A 80 -11.68 3.95 8.14
N GLU A 81 -11.04 4.97 7.57
CA GLU A 81 -11.37 6.37 7.87
C GLU A 81 -12.83 6.70 7.51
N ARG A 82 -13.29 6.23 6.35
CA ARG A 82 -14.66 6.45 5.91
C ARG A 82 -15.66 5.69 6.79
N LEU A 83 -15.33 4.45 7.12
CA LEU A 83 -16.19 3.63 7.97
C LEU A 83 -16.37 4.23 9.37
N GLU A 84 -15.34 4.85 9.92
CA GLU A 84 -15.44 5.48 11.24
C GLU A 84 -16.55 6.52 11.32
N ARG A 85 -16.95 7.07 10.20
CA ARG A 85 -18.05 8.04 10.10
C ARG A 85 -19.39 7.40 9.80
N MET A 86 -19.42 6.07 9.68
CA MET A 86 -20.61 5.33 9.24
C MET A 86 -20.88 4.13 10.16
N PRO A 87 -21.28 4.39 11.42
CA PRO A 87 -21.42 3.30 12.40
C PRO A 87 -22.40 2.22 11.99
N GLU A 88 -23.48 2.58 11.30
CA GLU A 88 -24.45 1.58 10.84
C GLU A 88 -23.85 0.65 9.78
N LEU A 89 -22.99 1.20 8.92
CA LEU A 89 -22.31 0.41 7.90
C LEU A 89 -21.27 -0.51 8.55
N ILE A 90 -20.56 -0.02 9.56
CA ILE A 90 -19.63 -0.84 10.34
C ILE A 90 -20.35 -2.08 10.87
N ASP A 91 -21.51 -1.88 11.49
CA ASP A 91 -22.26 -2.99 12.09
C ASP A 91 -22.71 -4.00 11.05
N ARG A 92 -23.19 -3.53 9.90
CA ARG A 92 -23.62 -4.42 8.81
C ARG A 92 -22.44 -5.21 8.23
N LEU A 93 -21.33 -4.55 8.00
CA LEU A 93 -20.14 -5.22 7.48
C LEU A 93 -19.59 -6.23 8.48
N TYR A 94 -19.57 -5.86 9.75
CA TYR A 94 -19.10 -6.78 10.79
C TYR A 94 -19.92 -8.06 10.79
N ARG A 95 -21.25 -7.93 10.79
CA ARG A 95 -22.14 -9.10 10.78
C ARG A 95 -21.91 -9.97 9.57
N ARG A 96 -21.82 -9.35 8.40
CA ARG A 96 -21.59 -10.07 7.16
C ARG A 96 -20.25 -10.81 7.15
N LEU A 97 -19.18 -10.13 7.53
CA LEU A 97 -17.86 -10.71 7.52
C LEU A 97 -17.69 -11.78 8.59
N ALA A 98 -18.28 -11.57 9.76
CA ALA A 98 -18.21 -12.53 10.86
C ALA A 98 -19.04 -13.80 10.58
N GLU A 99 -20.08 -13.70 9.77
CA GLU A 99 -20.96 -14.84 9.43
C GLU A 99 -20.45 -15.62 8.21
N GLU A 100 -19.61 -15.02 7.40
CA GLU A 100 -19.08 -15.72 6.24
C GLU A 100 -18.00 -16.73 6.67
N PRO A 101 -17.96 -17.91 6.04
CA PRO A 101 -16.85 -18.83 6.27
C PRO A 101 -15.56 -18.17 5.80
N GLY A 102 -14.52 -18.29 6.61
CA GLY A 102 -13.22 -17.73 6.24
C GLY A 102 -12.60 -18.43 5.04
N PRO A 103 -11.57 -17.84 4.42
CA PRO A 103 -10.88 -18.48 3.31
C PRO A 103 -10.35 -19.85 3.72
N GLY A 104 -10.62 -20.87 2.94
CA GLY A 104 -10.16 -22.23 3.22
C GLY A 104 -11.07 -23.04 4.13
N SER A 105 -12.19 -22.50 4.54
CA SER A 105 -13.17 -23.28 5.32
C SER A 105 -14.02 -24.16 4.43
#